data_6c1e24c75c31b761b125616ceae93fdf
#
_entry.id   6c1e24c75c31b761b125616ceae93fdf
#
_cell.length_a   1.000
_cell.length_b   1.000
_cell.length_c   1.000
_cell.angle_alpha   90.00
_cell.angle_beta   90.00
_cell.angle_gamma   90.00
#
_symmetry.space_group_name_H-M   'P 1'
#
loop_
_entity.id
_entity.type
_entity.pdbx_description
1 polymer ?
#
loop_
_entity_poly.entity_id
_entity_poly.type
_entity_poly.pdbx_seq_one_letter_code
_entity_poly.pdbx_strand_id
1 'polypeptide(L)'
;MGVNKLPQHATFMPYENFDEAKKADRFASSRSKLLNGKWKFKLYKNYAYRPSDFAQPHYDTHNWDTIKVPGSWQMQGYDQAQYCNVRYPWEGSEDICPPNAPTKRNPVGCYVKKVHIDKSLLNKRVVICFEGVESAFYLYINGERVGYSESTFHRSEFDISKYIKEGSNVIGVEVYRWCTGSWLECQD
;
A
#
# COMPACT_ATOMS: atom_id res chain seq x y z
N MET A 1 -14.37 -0.61 0.70
CA MET A 1 -14.53 0.64 1.50
C MET A 1 -13.26 1.47 1.38
N GLY A 2 -13.30 2.79 1.61
CA GLY A 2 -12.08 3.62 1.55
C GLY A 2 -12.28 4.96 2.24
N VAL A 3 -11.16 5.55 2.67
CA VAL A 3 -11.10 6.90 3.26
C VAL A 3 -10.11 7.72 2.44
N ASN A 4 -10.51 8.89 1.96
CA ASN A 4 -9.73 9.78 1.08
C ASN A 4 -9.22 9.11 -0.22
N LYS A 5 -9.78 7.97 -0.60
CA LYS A 5 -9.52 7.33 -1.88
C LYS A 5 -10.26 8.08 -2.98
N LEU A 6 -9.59 8.33 -4.10
CA LEU A 6 -10.22 8.97 -5.27
C LEU A 6 -11.28 8.04 -5.90
N PRO A 7 -12.31 8.58 -6.54
CA PRO A 7 -13.28 7.79 -7.29
C PRO A 7 -12.60 6.93 -8.36
N GLN A 8 -13.18 5.76 -8.63
CA GLN A 8 -12.74 4.89 -9.71
C GLN A 8 -12.96 5.55 -11.07
N HIS A 9 -12.01 5.38 -11.97
CA HIS A 9 -12.08 5.85 -13.34
C HIS A 9 -11.34 4.91 -14.29
N ALA A 10 -11.53 5.08 -15.59
CA ALA A 10 -10.77 4.34 -16.58
C ALA A 10 -9.27 4.63 -16.45
N THR A 11 -8.45 3.59 -16.61
CA THR A 11 -7.00 3.73 -16.53
C THR A 11 -6.48 4.60 -17.67
N PHE A 12 -5.68 5.60 -17.34
CA PHE A 12 -4.95 6.41 -18.30
C PHE A 12 -3.52 6.69 -17.81
N MET A 13 -2.65 7.10 -18.73
CA MET A 13 -1.30 7.54 -18.42
C MET A 13 -1.14 9.00 -18.87
N PRO A 14 -0.80 9.91 -17.94
CA PRO A 14 -0.50 11.28 -18.32
C PRO A 14 0.87 11.35 -19.00
N TYR A 15 0.99 12.17 -20.04
CA TYR A 15 2.23 12.49 -20.73
C TYR A 15 2.42 14.00 -20.78
N GLU A 16 3.67 14.46 -20.90
CA GLU A 16 3.98 15.89 -20.97
C GLU A 16 3.53 16.50 -22.29
N ASN A 17 3.66 15.74 -23.39
CA ASN A 17 3.34 16.18 -24.73
C ASN A 17 2.97 15.00 -25.63
N PHE A 18 2.55 15.32 -26.88
CA PHE A 18 2.09 14.33 -27.83
C PHE A 18 3.20 13.39 -28.34
N ASP A 19 4.44 13.88 -28.45
CA ASP A 19 5.57 13.07 -28.92
C ASP A 19 5.98 12.04 -27.86
N GLU A 20 5.86 12.36 -26.59
CA GLU A 20 6.02 11.41 -25.48
C GLU A 20 4.90 10.36 -25.52
N ALA A 21 3.64 10.79 -25.72
CA ALA A 21 2.49 9.90 -25.79
C ALA A 21 2.54 8.90 -26.96
N LYS A 22 3.05 9.34 -28.13
CA LYS A 22 3.21 8.47 -29.33
C LYS A 22 4.12 7.26 -29.07
N LYS A 23 5.06 7.35 -28.13
CA LYS A 23 5.95 6.24 -27.79
C LYS A 23 5.22 5.07 -27.13
N ALA A 24 4.00 5.32 -26.63
CA ALA A 24 3.15 4.33 -25.95
C ALA A 24 3.84 3.57 -24.79
N ASP A 25 4.90 4.15 -24.23
CA ASP A 25 5.63 3.59 -23.07
C ASP A 25 5.20 4.31 -21.78
N ARG A 26 4.32 3.65 -21.03
CA ARG A 26 3.81 4.18 -19.76
C ARG A 26 4.90 4.42 -18.71
N PHE A 27 5.99 3.68 -18.76
CA PHE A 27 7.09 3.78 -17.80
C PHE A 27 8.09 4.87 -18.15
N ALA A 28 8.09 5.32 -19.40
CA ALA A 28 8.93 6.42 -19.89
C ALA A 28 8.24 7.79 -19.81
N SER A 29 7.00 7.87 -19.30
CA SER A 29 6.32 9.13 -19.09
C SER A 29 7.05 10.00 -18.06
N SER A 30 7.38 11.23 -18.43
CA SER A 30 7.95 12.23 -17.52
C SER A 30 6.97 12.67 -16.40
N ARG A 31 5.68 12.36 -16.58
CA ARG A 31 4.61 12.61 -15.59
C ARG A 31 4.38 11.48 -14.61
N SER A 32 5.18 10.43 -14.69
CA SER A 32 5.04 9.25 -13.83
C SER A 32 6.36 8.86 -13.19
N LYS A 33 6.30 8.41 -11.95
CA LYS A 33 7.45 7.87 -11.22
C LYS A 33 7.10 6.51 -10.66
N LEU A 34 7.77 5.48 -11.15
CA LEU A 34 7.57 4.13 -10.67
C LEU A 34 8.18 3.94 -9.29
N LEU A 35 7.38 3.47 -8.33
CA LEU A 35 7.80 3.21 -6.95
C LEU A 35 8.16 1.75 -6.68
N ASN A 36 8.08 0.89 -7.70
CA ASN A 36 8.46 -0.52 -7.62
C ASN A 36 9.92 -0.70 -7.17
N GLY A 37 10.29 -1.93 -6.85
CA GLY A 37 11.62 -2.29 -6.43
C GLY A 37 11.74 -2.50 -4.93
N LYS A 38 12.85 -2.10 -4.32
CA LYS A 38 13.16 -2.36 -2.92
C LYS A 38 12.44 -1.39 -1.99
N TRP A 39 11.79 -1.93 -0.95
CA TRP A 39 11.19 -1.19 0.16
C TRP A 39 11.73 -1.73 1.47
N LYS A 40 11.89 -0.91 2.49
CA LYS A 40 12.06 -1.38 3.86
C LYS A 40 10.78 -2.02 4.35
N PHE A 41 10.91 -3.14 5.09
CA PHE A 41 9.77 -3.97 5.47
C PHE A 41 9.94 -4.58 6.84
N LYS A 42 8.86 -4.64 7.60
CA LYS A 42 8.78 -5.44 8.82
C LYS A 42 7.37 -5.97 9.01
N LEU A 43 7.30 -7.30 9.28
CA LEU A 43 6.05 -7.97 9.57
C LEU A 43 5.82 -8.02 11.08
N TYR A 44 4.61 -7.71 11.50
CA TYR A 44 4.14 -7.78 12.89
C TYR A 44 2.99 -8.78 13.00
N LYS A 45 2.86 -9.43 14.17
CA LYS A 45 1.81 -10.45 14.41
C LYS A 45 0.39 -9.89 14.28
N ASN A 46 0.20 -8.65 14.69
CA ASN A 46 -1.02 -7.86 14.50
C ASN A 46 -0.71 -6.37 14.72
N TYR A 47 -1.72 -5.52 14.54
CA TYR A 47 -1.59 -4.07 14.61
C TYR A 47 -1.08 -3.54 15.97
N ALA A 48 -1.31 -4.26 17.08
CA ALA A 48 -0.92 -3.81 18.41
C ALA A 48 0.61 -3.83 18.62
N TYR A 49 1.34 -4.62 17.86
CA TYR A 49 2.79 -4.75 17.96
C TYR A 49 3.56 -3.82 17.04
N ARG A 50 2.90 -3.17 16.10
CA ARG A 50 3.57 -2.26 15.18
C ARG A 50 3.81 -0.89 15.83
N PRO A 51 4.93 -0.20 15.57
CA PRO A 51 5.11 1.18 15.99
C PRO A 51 4.09 2.10 15.32
N SER A 52 3.48 2.99 16.07
CA SER A 52 2.51 3.95 15.52
C SER A 52 3.14 5.04 14.65
N ASP A 53 4.44 5.28 14.84
CA ASP A 53 5.26 6.32 14.22
C ASP A 53 6.19 5.81 13.12
N PHE A 54 6.04 4.55 12.68
CA PHE A 54 6.95 3.90 11.73
C PHE A 54 7.13 4.65 10.39
N ALA A 55 6.16 5.47 10.02
CA ALA A 55 6.19 6.26 8.78
C ALA A 55 6.72 7.70 8.98
N GLN A 56 7.16 8.05 10.19
CA GLN A 56 7.76 9.36 10.46
C GLN A 56 9.12 9.50 9.77
N PRO A 57 9.48 10.70 9.29
CA PRO A 57 10.77 10.93 8.61
C PRO A 57 12.00 10.58 9.45
N HIS A 58 11.91 10.71 10.77
CA HIS A 58 12.98 10.42 11.73
C HIS A 58 12.98 8.97 12.24
N TYR A 59 11.98 8.17 11.89
CA TYR A 59 11.90 6.78 12.34
C TYR A 59 13.04 5.95 11.75
N ASP A 60 13.76 5.24 12.60
CA ASP A 60 14.88 4.41 12.17
C ASP A 60 14.41 3.05 11.65
N THR A 61 14.57 2.83 10.36
CA THR A 61 14.32 1.56 9.69
C THR A 61 15.59 0.77 9.36
N HIS A 62 16.74 1.12 9.97
CA HIS A 62 18.03 0.48 9.66
C HIS A 62 17.94 -1.05 9.82
N ASN A 63 17.36 -1.52 10.91
CA ASN A 63 17.21 -2.94 11.25
C ASN A 63 15.98 -3.60 10.58
N TRP A 64 15.33 -2.93 9.63
CA TRP A 64 14.24 -3.52 8.88
C TRP A 64 14.78 -4.27 7.67
N ASP A 65 14.11 -5.35 7.31
CA ASP A 65 14.39 -6.09 6.11
C ASP A 65 14.15 -5.26 4.85
N THR A 66 14.48 -5.85 3.72
CA THR A 66 14.20 -5.29 2.40
C THR A 66 13.35 -6.27 1.63
N ILE A 67 12.17 -5.82 1.20
CA ILE A 67 11.24 -6.61 0.39
C ILE A 67 11.13 -6.03 -1.02
N LYS A 68 10.88 -6.90 -2.00
CA LYS A 68 10.64 -6.50 -3.39
C LYS A 68 9.15 -6.21 -3.59
N VAL A 69 8.85 -5.05 -4.19
CA VAL A 69 7.50 -4.64 -4.59
C VAL A 69 7.49 -4.46 -6.12
N PRO A 70 6.53 -5.00 -6.86
CA PRO A 70 5.42 -5.83 -6.41
C PRO A 70 5.86 -7.24 -5.97
N GLY A 71 5.05 -7.85 -5.11
CA GLY A 71 5.22 -9.21 -4.62
C GLY A 71 4.59 -9.42 -3.25
N SER A 72 4.04 -10.59 -3.03
CA SER A 72 3.49 -10.94 -1.72
C SER A 72 4.63 -11.26 -0.73
N TRP A 73 4.43 -10.92 0.52
CA TRP A 73 5.43 -11.19 1.55
C TRP A 73 5.58 -12.69 1.84
N GLN A 74 4.52 -13.50 1.66
CA GLN A 74 4.56 -14.95 1.83
C GLN A 74 5.56 -15.61 0.87
N MET A 75 5.61 -15.13 -0.37
CA MET A 75 6.56 -15.65 -1.39
C MET A 75 7.99 -15.14 -1.17
N GLN A 76 8.20 -14.25 -0.22
CA GLN A 76 9.51 -13.69 0.13
C GLN A 76 9.99 -14.14 1.52
N GLY A 77 9.37 -15.19 2.08
CA GLY A 77 9.80 -15.84 3.32
C GLY A 77 9.18 -15.28 4.60
N TYR A 78 8.18 -14.42 4.47
CA TYR A 78 7.44 -13.88 5.61
C TYR A 78 6.06 -14.50 5.68
N ASP A 79 5.67 -15.01 6.88
CA ASP A 79 4.38 -15.66 7.06
C ASP A 79 4.22 -16.92 6.18
N GLN A 80 3.06 -17.55 6.21
CA GLN A 80 2.76 -18.75 5.46
C GLN A 80 1.73 -18.48 4.38
N ALA A 81 1.96 -19.01 3.17
CA ALA A 81 0.92 -19.11 2.17
C ALA A 81 -0.17 -20.06 2.70
N GLN A 82 -1.41 -19.61 2.72
CA GLN A 82 -2.53 -20.37 3.22
C GLN A 82 -3.65 -20.35 2.20
N TYR A 83 -4.10 -21.53 1.82
CA TYR A 83 -5.27 -21.72 1.00
C TYR A 83 -6.28 -22.60 1.74
N CYS A 84 -7.51 -22.14 1.82
CA CYS A 84 -8.62 -22.87 2.43
C CYS A 84 -9.85 -22.68 1.55
N ASN A 85 -10.33 -23.77 0.90
CA ASN A 85 -11.50 -23.69 0.04
C ASN A 85 -12.82 -24.10 0.70
N VAL A 86 -12.78 -24.59 1.95
CA VAL A 86 -13.96 -25.08 2.66
C VAL A 86 -14.28 -24.29 3.93
N ARG A 87 -13.43 -23.34 4.28
CA ARG A 87 -13.57 -22.50 5.48
C ARG A 87 -12.71 -21.25 5.37
N TYR A 88 -13.03 -20.24 6.17
CA TYR A 88 -12.21 -19.04 6.25
C TYR A 88 -10.87 -19.32 6.95
N PRO A 89 -9.79 -18.62 6.57
CA PRO A 89 -8.45 -18.84 7.11
C PRO A 89 -8.31 -18.65 8.63
N TRP A 90 -9.24 -17.94 9.25
CA TRP A 90 -9.26 -17.67 10.71
C TRP A 90 -10.18 -18.60 11.50
N GLU A 91 -10.99 -19.44 10.84
CA GLU A 91 -11.84 -20.40 11.55
C GLU A 91 -11.04 -21.34 12.44
N GLY A 92 -11.53 -21.56 13.64
CA GLY A 92 -10.84 -22.34 14.67
C GLY A 92 -9.77 -21.59 15.46
N SER A 93 -9.44 -20.34 15.04
CA SER A 93 -8.54 -19.46 15.82
C SER A 93 -9.26 -18.26 16.43
N GLU A 94 -10.24 -17.72 15.75
CA GLU A 94 -11.13 -16.66 16.23
C GLU A 94 -12.57 -16.99 15.82
N ASP A 95 -13.48 -16.92 16.79
CA ASP A 95 -14.91 -17.06 16.55
C ASP A 95 -15.49 -15.66 16.28
N ILE A 96 -15.52 -15.30 14.99
CA ILE A 96 -15.99 -14.01 14.50
C ILE A 96 -17.01 -14.20 13.38
N CYS A 97 -17.89 -13.24 13.22
CA CYS A 97 -18.86 -13.19 12.13
C CYS A 97 -18.74 -11.87 11.33
N PRO A 98 -19.21 -11.86 10.09
CA PRO A 98 -19.26 -10.62 9.31
C PRO A 98 -19.98 -9.49 10.06
N PRO A 99 -19.50 -8.25 9.96
CA PRO A 99 -18.38 -7.77 9.16
C PRO A 99 -17.04 -7.72 9.92
N ASN A 100 -16.88 -8.41 11.05
CA ASN A 100 -15.67 -8.32 11.86
C ASN A 100 -14.46 -8.96 11.17
N ALA A 101 -13.32 -8.31 11.22
CA ALA A 101 -12.05 -8.88 10.77
C ALA A 101 -11.28 -9.52 11.94
N PRO A 102 -10.43 -10.53 11.69
CA PRO A 102 -9.58 -11.10 12.72
C PRO A 102 -8.71 -10.05 13.40
N THR A 103 -8.52 -10.18 14.70
CA THR A 103 -7.71 -9.24 15.49
C THR A 103 -6.53 -9.90 16.21
N LYS A 104 -6.68 -11.14 16.65
CA LYS A 104 -5.62 -11.87 17.38
C LYS A 104 -4.52 -12.34 16.43
N ARG A 105 -4.89 -12.87 15.27
CA ARG A 105 -4.00 -13.41 14.24
C ARG A 105 -4.24 -12.70 12.90
N ASN A 106 -3.94 -11.43 12.85
CA ASN A 106 -4.01 -10.64 11.62
C ASN A 106 -2.67 -9.93 11.39
N PRO A 107 -1.73 -10.59 10.70
CA PRO A 107 -0.42 -10.01 10.42
C PRO A 107 -0.52 -8.66 9.73
N VAL A 108 0.39 -7.76 10.12
CA VAL A 108 0.49 -6.41 9.54
C VAL A 108 1.89 -6.20 9.00
N GLY A 109 1.98 -5.95 7.70
CA GLY A 109 3.22 -5.59 7.03
C GLY A 109 3.39 -4.07 6.97
N CYS A 110 4.43 -3.55 7.60
CA CYS A 110 4.80 -2.15 7.49
C CYS A 110 5.88 -1.99 6.41
N TYR A 111 5.57 -1.19 5.39
CA TYR A 111 6.46 -0.87 4.27
C TYR A 111 6.89 0.59 4.35
N VAL A 112 8.16 0.87 4.13
CA VAL A 112 8.69 2.24 4.11
C VAL A 112 9.58 2.45 2.90
N LYS A 113 9.35 3.55 2.18
CA LYS A 113 10.20 4.00 1.07
C LYS A 113 10.49 5.49 1.18
N LYS A 114 11.76 5.85 1.07
CA LYS A 114 12.19 7.24 0.90
C LYS A 114 12.19 7.61 -0.57
N VAL A 115 11.56 8.72 -0.92
CA VAL A 115 11.41 9.20 -2.30
C VAL A 115 11.78 10.66 -2.35
N HIS A 116 12.61 11.03 -3.34
CA HIS A 116 12.91 12.43 -3.63
C HIS A 116 11.80 13.02 -4.50
N ILE A 117 11.26 14.15 -4.11
CA ILE A 117 10.26 14.92 -4.85
C ILE A 117 10.89 16.23 -5.30
N ASP A 118 10.85 16.47 -6.61
CA ASP A 118 11.38 17.69 -7.21
C ASP A 118 10.41 18.86 -7.01
N LYS A 119 10.96 20.07 -6.89
CA LYS A 119 10.18 21.30 -6.72
C LYS A 119 9.13 21.50 -7.82
N SER A 120 9.40 21.04 -9.03
CA SER A 120 8.49 21.11 -10.19
C SER A 120 7.17 20.37 -9.98
N LEU A 121 7.11 19.41 -9.03
CA LEU A 121 5.90 18.66 -8.71
C LEU A 121 5.03 19.35 -7.64
N LEU A 122 5.56 20.27 -6.85
CA LEU A 122 4.83 20.90 -5.74
C LEU A 122 3.64 21.77 -6.20
N ASN A 123 3.67 22.26 -7.42
CA ASN A 123 2.60 23.07 -8.01
C ASN A 123 1.67 22.23 -8.91
N LYS A 124 1.75 20.91 -8.81
CA LYS A 124 0.93 19.98 -9.59
C LYS A 124 0.08 19.12 -8.67
N ARG A 125 -0.98 18.59 -9.20
CA ARG A 125 -1.71 17.52 -8.53
C ARG A 125 -0.86 16.25 -8.61
N VAL A 126 -0.47 15.71 -7.46
CA VAL A 126 0.32 14.49 -7.36
C VAL A 126 -0.54 13.38 -6.76
N VAL A 127 -0.71 12.32 -7.52
CA VAL A 127 -1.52 11.16 -7.13
C VAL A 127 -0.60 9.96 -6.97
N ILE A 128 -0.68 9.27 -5.84
CA ILE A 128 -0.08 7.96 -5.68
C ILE A 128 -1.11 6.89 -6.03
N CYS A 129 -0.66 5.88 -6.78
CA CYS A 129 -1.49 4.79 -7.25
C CYS A 129 -0.97 3.45 -6.78
N PHE A 130 -1.86 2.61 -6.27
CA PHE A 130 -1.64 1.21 -5.97
C PHE A 130 -2.51 0.39 -6.91
N GLU A 131 -1.89 -0.46 -7.74
CA GLU A 131 -2.60 -1.31 -8.71
C GLU A 131 -3.32 -2.48 -8.04
N GLY A 132 -2.85 -2.91 -6.87
CA GLY A 132 -3.49 -3.89 -6.02
C GLY A 132 -2.73 -4.06 -4.70
N VAL A 133 -3.45 -4.15 -3.60
CA VAL A 133 -2.89 -4.43 -2.26
C VAL A 133 -3.84 -5.37 -1.52
N GLU A 134 -3.35 -6.53 -1.18
CA GLU A 134 -4.12 -7.55 -0.44
C GLU A 134 -3.82 -7.46 1.06
N SER A 135 -4.84 -7.30 1.90
CA SER A 135 -6.26 -7.12 1.59
C SER A 135 -6.72 -5.69 1.86
N ALA A 136 -6.13 -5.00 2.83
CA ALA A 136 -6.42 -3.61 3.17
C ALA A 136 -5.15 -2.89 3.60
N PHE A 137 -5.13 -1.56 3.45
CA PHE A 137 -3.98 -0.79 3.87
C PHE A 137 -4.30 0.64 4.28
N TYR A 138 -3.47 1.18 5.16
CA TYR A 138 -3.35 2.61 5.41
C TYR A 138 -2.13 3.18 4.70
N LEU A 139 -2.31 4.35 4.11
CA LEU A 139 -1.24 5.13 3.48
C LEU A 139 -0.83 6.29 4.39
N TYR A 140 0.48 6.45 4.54
CA TYR A 140 1.10 7.56 5.27
C TYR A 140 2.11 8.28 4.38
N ILE A 141 2.15 9.59 4.45
CA ILE A 141 3.20 10.42 3.84
C ILE A 141 3.80 11.31 4.92
N ASN A 142 5.11 11.21 5.13
CA ASN A 142 5.84 11.97 6.14
C ASN A 142 5.26 11.83 7.57
N GLY A 143 4.68 10.67 7.87
CA GLY A 143 4.04 10.36 9.15
C GLY A 143 2.58 10.77 9.26
N GLU A 144 2.05 11.54 8.33
CA GLU A 144 0.63 11.88 8.29
C GLU A 144 -0.18 10.80 7.59
N ARG A 145 -1.29 10.38 8.20
CA ARG A 145 -2.20 9.41 7.60
C ARG A 145 -3.00 10.07 6.47
N VAL A 146 -2.76 9.61 5.25
CA VAL A 146 -3.41 10.11 4.03
C VAL A 146 -4.78 9.48 3.82
N GLY A 147 -4.85 8.13 3.92
CA GLY A 147 -6.08 7.42 3.64
C GLY A 147 -6.02 5.93 3.90
N TYR A 148 -7.10 5.25 3.50
CA TYR A 148 -7.32 3.82 3.68
C TYR A 148 -8.01 3.24 2.45
N SER A 149 -7.68 1.99 2.11
CA SER A 149 -8.41 1.22 1.10
C SER A 149 -8.49 -0.25 1.48
N GLU A 150 -9.61 -0.84 1.16
CA GLU A 150 -9.86 -2.28 1.06
C GLU A 150 -10.09 -2.63 -0.40
N SER A 151 -10.11 -3.91 -0.72
CA SER A 151 -10.32 -4.49 -2.05
C SER A 151 -9.01 -4.73 -2.79
N THR A 152 -8.63 -5.99 -2.77
CA THR A 152 -7.40 -6.51 -3.36
C THR A 152 -7.28 -6.24 -4.86
N PHE A 153 -8.39 -6.39 -5.58
CA PHE A 153 -8.41 -6.41 -7.04
C PHE A 153 -8.69 -5.06 -7.69
N HIS A 154 -8.88 -4.02 -6.88
CA HIS A 154 -9.18 -2.68 -7.38
C HIS A 154 -8.02 -1.72 -7.16
N ARG A 155 -7.72 -0.97 -8.20
CA ARG A 155 -6.77 0.13 -8.14
C ARG A 155 -7.19 1.16 -7.08
N SER A 156 -6.24 1.63 -6.29
CA SER A 156 -6.47 2.62 -5.25
C SER A 156 -5.59 3.84 -5.46
N GLU A 157 -6.20 5.01 -5.53
CA GLU A 157 -5.51 6.27 -5.79
C GLU A 157 -5.78 7.28 -4.69
N PHE A 158 -4.75 8.04 -4.33
CA PHE A 158 -4.83 9.07 -3.30
C PHE A 158 -4.12 10.34 -3.78
N ASP A 159 -4.77 11.47 -3.61
CA ASP A 159 -4.15 12.78 -3.83
C ASP A 159 -3.21 13.08 -2.65
N ILE A 160 -1.92 13.11 -2.92
CA ILE A 160 -0.88 13.36 -1.92
C ILE A 160 -0.29 14.76 -1.99
N SER A 161 -0.83 15.65 -2.82
CA SER A 161 -0.26 16.96 -3.11
C SER A 161 0.03 17.79 -1.86
N LYS A 162 -0.86 17.76 -0.86
CA LYS A 162 -0.71 18.53 0.39
C LYS A 162 0.23 17.90 1.43
N TYR A 163 0.64 16.65 1.24
CA TYR A 163 1.45 15.89 2.20
C TYR A 163 2.93 15.84 1.81
N ILE A 164 3.25 16.14 0.54
CA ILE A 164 4.61 16.11 0.01
C ILE A 164 5.32 17.45 0.17
N LYS A 165 6.65 17.38 0.24
CA LYS A 165 7.54 18.55 0.26
C LYS A 165 8.69 18.35 -0.71
N GLU A 166 9.40 19.44 -1.05
CA GLU A 166 10.64 19.36 -1.82
C GLU A 166 11.68 18.50 -1.09
N GLY A 167 12.42 17.70 -1.85
CA GLY A 167 13.47 16.84 -1.33
C GLY A 167 12.95 15.49 -0.84
N SER A 168 13.49 15.02 0.27
CA SER A 168 13.20 13.68 0.81
C SER A 168 11.83 13.61 1.47
N ASN A 169 11.02 12.67 1.00
CA ASN A 169 9.73 12.31 1.57
C ASN A 169 9.72 10.83 1.97
N VAL A 170 8.95 10.49 2.98
CA VAL A 170 8.75 9.13 3.45
C VAL A 170 7.35 8.68 3.08
N ILE A 171 7.25 7.58 2.35
CA ILE A 171 6.01 6.88 2.09
C ILE A 171 5.96 5.68 3.01
N GLY A 172 4.94 5.61 3.86
CA GLY A 172 4.64 4.47 4.71
C GLY A 172 3.36 3.78 4.26
N VAL A 173 3.37 2.46 4.20
CA VAL A 173 2.18 1.65 3.90
C VAL A 173 2.04 0.57 4.95
N GLU A 174 0.90 0.54 5.61
CA GLU A 174 0.54 -0.43 6.64
C GLU A 174 -0.50 -1.39 6.06
N VAL A 175 -0.07 -2.60 5.72
CA VAL A 175 -0.89 -3.59 5.01
C VAL A 175 -1.38 -4.66 5.97
N TYR A 176 -2.66 -4.91 5.98
CA TYR A 176 -3.33 -5.95 6.78
C TYR A 176 -3.57 -7.19 5.92
N ARG A 177 -3.27 -8.36 6.48
CA ARG A 177 -3.53 -9.61 5.78
C ARG A 177 -5.01 -9.84 5.53
N TRP A 178 -5.85 -9.51 6.52
CA TRP A 178 -7.30 -9.64 6.42
C TRP A 178 -8.02 -8.37 6.84
N CYS A 179 -9.15 -8.12 6.22
CA CYS A 179 -10.05 -7.01 6.50
C CYS A 179 -11.52 -7.46 6.42
N THR A 180 -12.44 -6.53 6.53
CA THR A 180 -13.87 -6.84 6.37
C THR A 180 -14.20 -7.40 4.98
N GLY A 181 -13.51 -6.93 3.94
CA GLY A 181 -13.63 -7.44 2.58
C GLY A 181 -13.18 -8.89 2.40
N SER A 182 -12.34 -9.40 3.30
CA SER A 182 -11.84 -10.78 3.21
C SER A 182 -12.95 -11.83 3.37
N TRP A 183 -14.10 -11.49 3.94
CA TRP A 183 -15.28 -12.36 3.94
C TRP A 183 -15.81 -12.66 2.54
N LEU A 184 -15.54 -11.79 1.58
CA LEU A 184 -15.89 -11.98 0.18
C LEU A 184 -14.71 -12.49 -0.66
N GLU A 185 -13.51 -11.96 -0.40
CA GLU A 185 -12.31 -12.22 -1.20
C GLU A 185 -11.60 -13.54 -0.86
N CYS A 186 -11.83 -14.10 0.35
CA CYS A 186 -11.25 -15.37 0.79
C CYS A 186 -12.24 -16.55 0.68
N GLN A 187 -13.37 -16.37 0.02
CA GLN A 187 -14.34 -17.41 -0.25
C GLN A 187 -14.20 -17.86 -1.71
N ASP A 188 -14.00 -19.16 -1.93
CA ASP A 188 -14.05 -19.81 -3.25
C ASP A 188 -15.48 -20.21 -3.62
#